data_5b792b38db8b4a268372cb26a85fc02e
#
_entry.id   5b792b38db8b4a268372cb26a85fc02e
#
_cell.length_a   1.000
_cell.length_b   1.000
_cell.length_c   1.000
_cell.angle_alpha   90.00
_cell.angle_beta   90.00
_cell.angle_gamma   90.00
#
_symmetry.space_group_name_H-M   'P 1'
#
loop_
_entity.id
_entity.type
_entity.pdbx_description
1 polymer ?
#
loop_
_entity_poly.entity_id
_entity_poly.type
_entity_poly.pdbx_seq_one_letter_code
_entity_poly.pdbx_strand_id
1 'polypeptide(L)'
;MPRAFELTGSSLPLFAGNGTTTCLPIRANTRQNGEVNTEAVQLFSAILALATLVGGIVTVPALALENRMTWTTTWLTQVRASGLWIICMITTGAMVGSLYFSEKVGFAPCKLCWYQRIAMFSIAIISFVAALRNDKNIARYTIVLAPIGLVVSTYHYLLEWFPTLEANVCSLDVPCTAVWFRELGFVTFAFMAGATFITVIAVSLAILREQETDSTSTLQEN
;
A
#
# COMPACT_ATOMS: atom_id res chain seq x y z
N MET A 1 8.35 1.81 32.06
CA MET A 1 7.38 2.76 32.67
C MET A 1 6.77 3.55 31.54
N PRO A 2 5.55 3.25 31.12
CA PRO A 2 4.87 4.01 30.07
C PRO A 2 4.13 5.17 30.74
N ARG A 3 4.33 6.36 30.21
CA ARG A 3 3.53 7.54 30.61
C ARG A 3 2.15 7.40 29.97
N ALA A 4 1.14 7.30 30.82
CA ALA A 4 -0.25 7.44 30.47
C ALA A 4 -0.45 8.81 29.79
N PHE A 5 -1.08 8.80 28.62
CA PHE A 5 -1.54 10.02 27.94
C PHE A 5 -2.83 10.44 28.64
N GLU A 6 -2.67 11.31 29.61
CA GLU A 6 -3.75 11.91 30.37
C GLU A 6 -4.36 13.04 29.54
N LEU A 7 -5.57 12.81 29.05
CA LEU A 7 -6.46 13.84 28.52
C LEU A 7 -7.00 14.67 29.68
N THR A 8 -6.21 15.57 30.21
CA THR A 8 -6.69 16.62 31.11
C THR A 8 -6.84 17.91 30.33
N GLY A 9 -8.04 18.18 29.91
CA GLY A 9 -8.48 19.52 29.53
C GLY A 9 -8.43 20.41 30.78
N SER A 10 -7.29 21.03 31.03
CA SER A 10 -7.14 22.05 32.08
C SER A 10 -7.73 23.35 31.60
N SER A 11 -8.98 23.58 31.90
CA SER A 11 -9.55 24.93 31.96
C SER A 11 -9.01 25.63 33.21
N LEU A 12 -8.09 26.55 33.08
CA LEU A 12 -7.68 27.46 34.13
C LEU A 12 -8.82 28.48 34.36
N PRO A 13 -9.36 28.58 35.59
CA PRO A 13 -10.28 29.68 35.92
C PRO A 13 -9.52 30.95 36.14
N LEU A 14 -9.68 31.93 35.27
CA LEU A 14 -9.32 33.32 35.55
C LEU A 14 -10.42 33.94 36.41
N PHE A 15 -10.15 34.19 37.69
CA PHE A 15 -11.00 35.00 38.54
C PHE A 15 -10.92 36.46 38.15
N ALA A 16 -11.90 36.94 37.41
CA ALA A 16 -12.18 38.37 37.32
C ALA A 16 -13.42 38.64 38.17
N GLY A 17 -13.27 39.51 39.19
CA GLY A 17 -14.34 39.90 40.08
C GLY A 17 -15.52 40.53 39.33
N ASN A 18 -16.68 40.06 39.68
CA ASN A 18 -18.07 40.39 39.44
C ASN A 18 -18.82 39.27 38.65
N GLY A 19 -19.24 38.29 39.36
CA GLY A 19 -20.50 37.53 39.32
C GLY A 19 -21.13 37.05 37.99
N THR A 20 -20.43 37.08 36.84
CA THR A 20 -20.96 36.49 35.57
C THR A 20 -19.86 35.70 34.89
N THR A 21 -19.98 34.35 34.96
CA THR A 21 -19.09 33.41 34.26
C THR A 21 -19.49 33.39 32.78
N THR A 22 -18.85 34.25 31.99
CA THR A 22 -18.97 34.18 30.53
C THR A 22 -17.94 33.18 30.01
N CYS A 23 -18.35 31.98 29.68
CA CYS A 23 -17.52 31.03 28.91
C CYS A 23 -17.33 31.60 27.51
N LEU A 24 -16.17 32.22 27.24
CA LEU A 24 -15.77 32.52 25.87
C LEU A 24 -15.41 31.21 25.17
N PRO A 25 -16.02 30.91 24.01
CA PRO A 25 -15.62 29.76 23.23
C PRO A 25 -14.17 30.01 22.77
N ILE A 26 -13.24 29.20 23.26
CA ILE A 26 -11.88 29.14 22.72
C ILE A 26 -12.04 28.72 21.26
N ARG A 27 -11.80 29.66 20.37
CA ARG A 27 -11.85 29.48 18.93
C ARG A 27 -10.81 28.45 18.53
N ALA A 28 -11.26 27.20 18.41
CA ALA A 28 -10.50 26.12 17.77
C ALA A 28 -10.37 26.42 16.27
N ASN A 29 -9.46 27.30 15.90
CA ASN A 29 -9.26 27.70 14.50
C ASN A 29 -7.79 27.63 14.08
N THR A 30 -7.07 26.54 14.41
CA THR A 30 -5.69 26.42 13.93
C THR A 30 -5.29 25.00 13.51
N ARG A 31 -6.24 24.06 13.39
CA ARG A 31 -5.94 22.67 12.97
C ARG A 31 -6.58 22.18 11.66
N GLN A 32 -7.42 22.98 11.03
CA GLN A 32 -8.14 22.52 9.83
C GLN A 32 -7.26 22.32 8.59
N ASN A 33 -6.14 23.04 8.46
CA ASN A 33 -5.28 22.93 7.28
C ASN A 33 -4.47 21.61 7.21
N GLY A 34 -4.23 20.95 8.35
CA GLY A 34 -3.53 19.66 8.39
C GLY A 34 -4.46 18.46 8.14
N GLU A 35 -5.69 18.52 8.63
CA GLU A 35 -6.67 17.45 8.48
C GLU A 35 -7.19 17.33 7.05
N VAL A 36 -7.49 18.46 6.42
CA VAL A 36 -7.94 18.50 5.02
C VAL A 36 -6.90 17.90 4.08
N ASN A 37 -5.62 18.17 4.31
CA ASN A 37 -4.55 17.59 3.51
C ASN A 37 -4.39 16.09 3.72
N THR A 38 -4.63 15.57 4.92
CA THR A 38 -4.51 14.14 5.23
C THR A 38 -5.63 13.33 4.56
N GLU A 39 -6.87 13.78 4.65
CA GLU A 39 -8.01 13.14 3.97
C GLU A 39 -7.82 13.11 2.44
N ALA A 40 -7.36 14.22 1.86
CA ALA A 40 -7.07 14.27 0.43
C ALA A 40 -5.97 13.27 0.01
N VAL A 41 -4.93 13.11 0.83
CA VAL A 41 -3.85 12.12 0.57
C VAL A 41 -4.37 10.70 0.75
N GLN A 42 -5.24 10.42 1.72
CA GLN A 42 -5.86 9.12 1.91
C GLN A 42 -6.71 8.74 0.70
N LEU A 43 -7.62 9.62 0.28
CA LEU A 43 -8.47 9.40 -0.89
C LEU A 43 -7.64 9.23 -2.18
N PHE A 44 -6.64 10.07 -2.39
CA PHE A 44 -5.74 9.96 -3.55
C PHE A 44 -5.01 8.61 -3.56
N SER A 45 -4.47 8.19 -2.41
CA SER A 45 -3.79 6.89 -2.27
C SER A 45 -4.75 5.72 -2.52
N ALA A 46 -6.00 5.82 -2.05
CA ALA A 46 -7.03 4.81 -2.28
C ALA A 46 -7.39 4.68 -3.78
N ILE A 47 -7.54 5.81 -4.48
CA ILE A 47 -7.81 5.83 -5.93
C ILE A 47 -6.63 5.21 -6.70
N LEU A 48 -5.40 5.55 -6.36
CA LEU A 48 -4.21 4.95 -6.98
C LEU A 48 -4.14 3.44 -6.74
N ALA A 49 -4.45 2.98 -5.53
CA ALA A 49 -4.48 1.55 -5.22
C ALA A 49 -5.55 0.80 -6.04
N LEU A 50 -6.72 1.39 -6.21
CA LEU A 50 -7.77 0.82 -7.06
C LEU A 50 -7.36 0.80 -8.54
N ALA A 51 -6.75 1.86 -9.04
CA ALA A 51 -6.26 1.91 -10.43
C ALA A 51 -5.18 0.84 -10.69
N THR A 52 -4.24 0.68 -9.76
CA THR A 52 -3.21 -0.37 -9.86
C THR A 52 -3.83 -1.77 -9.79
N LEU A 53 -4.79 -1.99 -8.90
CA LEU A 53 -5.50 -3.26 -8.77
C LEU A 53 -6.22 -3.63 -10.08
N VAL A 54 -6.95 -2.68 -10.68
CA VAL A 54 -7.63 -2.88 -11.97
C VAL A 54 -6.61 -3.26 -13.05
N GLY A 55 -5.48 -2.56 -13.14
CA GLY A 55 -4.39 -2.90 -14.06
C GLY A 55 -3.86 -4.32 -13.85
N GLY A 56 -3.64 -4.73 -12.61
CA GLY A 56 -3.21 -6.08 -12.24
C GLY A 56 -4.25 -7.15 -12.62
N ILE A 57 -5.53 -6.91 -12.26
CA ILE A 57 -6.64 -7.83 -12.58
C ILE A 57 -6.83 -7.98 -14.10
N VAL A 58 -6.69 -6.92 -14.87
CA VAL A 58 -6.79 -6.99 -16.35
C VAL A 58 -5.60 -7.75 -16.95
N THR A 59 -4.41 -7.62 -16.37
CA THR A 59 -3.21 -8.30 -16.88
C THR A 59 -3.28 -9.81 -16.73
N VAL A 60 -3.87 -10.34 -15.65
CA VAL A 60 -3.97 -11.79 -15.42
C VAL A 60 -4.76 -12.52 -16.52
N PRO A 61 -6.02 -12.16 -16.85
CA PRO A 61 -6.75 -12.80 -17.97
C PRO A 61 -6.14 -12.47 -19.33
N ALA A 62 -5.51 -11.30 -19.50
CA ALA A 62 -4.78 -10.99 -20.74
C ALA A 62 -3.65 -11.99 -21.00
N LEU A 63 -2.95 -12.44 -19.96
CA LEU A 63 -1.94 -13.50 -20.06
C LEU A 63 -2.53 -14.86 -20.44
N ALA A 64 -3.74 -15.17 -19.98
CA ALA A 64 -4.42 -16.42 -20.33
C ALA A 64 -5.00 -16.41 -21.75
N LEU A 65 -5.41 -15.24 -22.23
CA LEU A 65 -6.01 -15.02 -23.54
C LEU A 65 -5.00 -14.46 -24.57
N GLU A 66 -3.72 -14.53 -24.27
CA GLU A 66 -2.67 -14.13 -25.20
C GLU A 66 -2.85 -14.92 -26.52
N ASN A 67 -2.75 -14.26 -27.66
CA ASN A 67 -3.01 -14.80 -28.99
C ASN A 67 -4.47 -15.10 -29.35
N ARG A 68 -5.43 -14.85 -28.48
CA ARG A 68 -6.87 -15.01 -28.80
C ARG A 68 -7.53 -13.71 -29.25
N MET A 69 -7.05 -12.59 -28.76
CA MET A 69 -7.63 -11.25 -29.00
C MET A 69 -6.53 -10.23 -29.23
N THR A 70 -6.70 -9.35 -30.22
CA THR A 70 -5.71 -8.31 -30.55
C THR A 70 -5.47 -7.30 -29.44
N TRP A 71 -6.50 -6.97 -28.64
CA TRP A 71 -6.35 -6.05 -27.52
C TRP A 71 -5.46 -6.61 -26.39
N THR A 72 -5.50 -7.95 -26.16
CA THR A 72 -4.66 -8.60 -25.14
C THR A 72 -3.19 -8.55 -25.51
N THR A 73 -2.87 -8.78 -26.79
CA THR A 73 -1.49 -8.67 -27.27
C THR A 73 -0.96 -7.25 -27.16
N THR A 74 -1.75 -6.24 -27.56
CA THR A 74 -1.37 -4.82 -27.42
C THR A 74 -1.15 -4.44 -25.95
N TRP A 75 -2.07 -4.84 -25.06
CA TRP A 75 -1.95 -4.58 -23.62
C TRP A 75 -0.68 -5.20 -23.04
N LEU A 76 -0.44 -6.48 -23.29
CA LEU A 76 0.73 -7.19 -22.78
C LEU A 76 2.05 -6.63 -23.32
N THR A 77 2.10 -6.22 -24.59
CA THR A 77 3.27 -5.56 -25.17
C THR A 77 3.61 -4.28 -24.40
N GLN A 78 2.60 -3.45 -24.07
CA GLN A 78 2.81 -2.24 -23.28
C GLN A 78 3.25 -2.56 -21.84
N VAL A 79 2.60 -3.55 -21.21
CA VAL A 79 2.96 -3.98 -19.84
C VAL A 79 4.39 -4.51 -19.80
N ARG A 80 4.81 -5.33 -20.77
CA ARG A 80 6.17 -5.88 -20.87
C ARG A 80 7.23 -4.81 -21.14
N ALA A 81 6.91 -3.87 -22.02
CA ALA A 81 7.82 -2.76 -22.35
C ALA A 81 8.05 -1.81 -21.16
N SER A 82 7.00 -1.55 -20.37
CA SER A 82 7.05 -0.61 -19.25
C SER A 82 7.10 -1.28 -17.88
N GLY A 83 7.11 -2.62 -17.82
CA GLY A 83 6.87 -3.40 -16.60
C GLY A 83 7.83 -3.08 -15.47
N LEU A 84 9.12 -2.87 -15.76
CA LEU A 84 10.12 -2.48 -14.76
C LEU A 84 9.76 -1.13 -14.10
N TRP A 85 9.39 -0.15 -14.91
CA TRP A 85 8.98 1.16 -14.42
C TRP A 85 7.65 1.11 -13.68
N ILE A 86 6.69 0.29 -14.14
CA ILE A 86 5.42 0.07 -13.45
C ILE A 86 5.68 -0.47 -12.04
N ILE A 87 6.45 -1.57 -11.89
CA ILE A 87 6.79 -2.13 -10.58
C ILE A 87 7.50 -1.08 -9.72
N CYS A 88 8.50 -0.40 -10.28
CA CYS A 88 9.27 0.62 -9.56
C CYS A 88 8.36 1.75 -9.04
N MET A 89 7.53 2.33 -9.89
CA MET A 89 6.68 3.48 -9.52
C MET A 89 5.63 3.14 -8.47
N ILE A 90 4.92 2.00 -8.64
CA ILE A 90 3.88 1.61 -7.69
C ILE A 90 4.47 1.21 -6.33
N THR A 91 5.59 0.49 -6.29
CA THR A 91 6.21 0.05 -5.03
C THR A 91 6.93 1.19 -4.31
N THR A 92 7.60 2.08 -5.05
CA THR A 92 8.20 3.30 -4.48
C THR A 92 7.11 4.25 -3.97
N GLY A 93 6.02 4.44 -4.71
CA GLY A 93 4.88 5.22 -4.26
C GLY A 93 4.25 4.65 -2.99
N ALA A 94 4.07 3.33 -2.91
CA ALA A 94 3.58 2.66 -1.72
C ALA A 94 4.54 2.82 -0.53
N MET A 95 5.86 2.73 -0.75
CA MET A 95 6.88 2.95 0.28
C MET A 95 6.83 4.38 0.81
N VAL A 96 6.85 5.38 -0.08
CA VAL A 96 6.79 6.81 0.30
C VAL A 96 5.49 7.13 1.02
N GLY A 97 4.34 6.67 0.51
CA GLY A 97 3.05 6.83 1.16
C GLY A 97 3.02 6.20 2.55
N SER A 98 3.54 4.98 2.69
CA SER A 98 3.61 4.27 3.97
C SER A 98 4.47 5.01 5.01
N LEU A 99 5.61 5.60 4.59
CA LEU A 99 6.45 6.42 5.44
C LEU A 99 5.76 7.75 5.80
N TYR A 100 5.11 8.40 4.85
CA TYR A 100 4.36 9.62 5.09
C TYR A 100 3.30 9.43 6.19
N PHE A 101 2.49 8.39 6.09
CA PHE A 101 1.44 8.12 7.08
C PHE A 101 2.00 7.77 8.47
N SER A 102 3.15 7.10 8.57
CA SER A 102 3.73 6.81 9.87
C SER A 102 4.50 7.98 10.48
N GLU A 103 5.30 8.71 9.68
CA GLU A 103 6.22 9.74 10.20
C GLU A 103 5.57 11.13 10.29
N LYS A 104 4.66 11.46 9.37
CA LYS A 104 4.02 12.78 9.32
C LYS A 104 2.64 12.80 9.96
N VAL A 105 1.83 11.77 9.69
CA VAL A 105 0.47 11.66 10.23
C VAL A 105 0.47 11.00 11.60
N GLY A 106 1.49 10.18 11.93
CA GLY A 106 1.66 9.53 13.23
C GLY A 106 0.88 8.23 13.37
N PHE A 107 0.49 7.58 12.27
CA PHE A 107 -0.13 6.27 12.31
C PHE A 107 0.90 5.19 12.65
N ALA A 108 0.83 4.68 13.89
CA ALA A 108 1.77 3.66 14.35
C ALA A 108 1.58 2.34 13.58
N PRO A 109 2.62 1.81 12.90
CA PRO A 109 2.50 0.56 12.17
C PRO A 109 2.42 -0.63 13.12
N CYS A 110 1.41 -1.48 12.93
CA CYS A 110 1.26 -2.74 13.63
C CYS A 110 2.31 -3.77 13.15
N LYS A 111 2.38 -4.93 13.80
CA LYS A 111 3.35 -5.97 13.45
C LYS A 111 3.17 -6.52 12.03
N LEU A 112 1.92 -6.72 11.57
CA LEU A 112 1.64 -7.14 10.20
C LEU A 112 1.98 -6.05 9.17
N CYS A 113 1.78 -4.78 9.53
CA CYS A 113 2.22 -3.66 8.70
C CYS A 113 3.75 -3.70 8.48
N TRP A 114 4.53 -4.06 9.51
CA TRP A 114 5.98 -4.21 9.37
C TRP A 114 6.36 -5.34 8.43
N TYR A 115 5.70 -6.49 8.49
CA TYR A 115 5.96 -7.59 7.56
C TYR A 115 5.64 -7.20 6.10
N GLN A 116 4.52 -6.49 5.87
CA GLN A 116 4.19 -5.94 4.56
C GLN A 116 5.26 -4.95 4.08
N ARG A 117 5.74 -4.05 4.96
CA ARG A 117 6.81 -3.10 4.64
C ARG A 117 8.11 -3.79 4.25
N ILE A 118 8.52 -4.84 4.95
CA ILE A 118 9.74 -5.60 4.62
C ILE A 118 9.66 -6.09 3.17
N ALA A 119 8.57 -6.74 2.77
CA ALA A 119 8.39 -7.21 1.40
C ALA A 119 8.34 -6.04 0.39
N MET A 120 7.50 -5.03 0.66
CA MET A 120 7.26 -3.90 -0.25
C MET A 120 8.51 -3.04 -0.44
N PHE A 121 9.22 -2.70 0.64
CA PHE A 121 10.41 -1.85 0.57
C PHE A 121 11.57 -2.55 -0.12
N SER A 122 11.71 -3.87 0.12
CA SER A 122 12.69 -4.68 -0.62
C SER A 122 12.41 -4.65 -2.12
N ILE A 123 11.14 -4.87 -2.53
CA ILE A 123 10.74 -4.80 -3.94
C ILE A 123 10.99 -3.39 -4.49
N ALA A 124 10.65 -2.32 -3.76
CA ALA A 124 10.85 -0.94 -4.20
C ALA A 124 12.34 -0.65 -4.49
N ILE A 125 13.23 -1.03 -3.58
CA ILE A 125 14.67 -0.78 -3.73
C ILE A 125 15.25 -1.57 -4.90
N ILE A 126 14.97 -2.88 -4.98
CA ILE A 126 15.53 -3.70 -6.06
C ILE A 126 14.93 -3.34 -7.43
N SER A 127 13.63 -2.96 -7.48
CA SER A 127 13.00 -2.54 -8.74
C SER A 127 13.52 -1.19 -9.23
N PHE A 128 13.85 -0.27 -8.33
CA PHE A 128 14.49 0.99 -8.69
C PHE A 128 15.85 0.77 -9.38
N VAL A 129 16.70 -0.09 -8.79
CA VAL A 129 18.00 -0.45 -9.38
C VAL A 129 17.82 -1.17 -10.71
N ALA A 130 16.87 -2.11 -10.80
CA ALA A 130 16.59 -2.84 -12.03
C ALA A 130 16.04 -1.96 -13.16
N ALA A 131 15.15 -1.00 -12.83
CA ALA A 131 14.62 -0.06 -13.81
C ALA A 131 15.71 0.83 -14.42
N LEU A 132 16.66 1.30 -13.59
CA LEU A 132 17.82 2.07 -14.06
C LEU A 132 18.75 1.26 -14.96
N ARG A 133 18.87 -0.05 -14.71
CA ARG A 133 19.75 -0.96 -15.47
C ARG A 133 19.03 -1.70 -16.59
N ASN A 134 17.73 -1.51 -16.72
CA ASN A 134 16.85 -2.24 -17.64
C ASN A 134 16.99 -3.77 -17.48
N ASP A 135 17.12 -4.25 -16.24
CA ASP A 135 17.32 -5.66 -15.90
C ASP A 135 15.98 -6.36 -15.61
N LYS A 136 15.48 -7.09 -16.60
CA LYS A 136 14.23 -7.85 -16.49
C LYS A 136 14.32 -9.09 -15.57
N ASN A 137 15.53 -9.53 -15.15
CA ASN A 137 15.69 -10.66 -14.26
C ASN A 137 15.13 -10.43 -12.86
N ILE A 138 14.89 -9.17 -12.50
CA ILE A 138 14.22 -8.84 -11.24
C ILE A 138 12.88 -9.55 -11.09
N ALA A 139 12.18 -9.84 -12.19
CA ALA A 139 10.89 -10.53 -12.15
C ALA A 139 10.94 -11.88 -11.40
N ARG A 140 12.09 -12.55 -11.42
CA ARG A 140 12.34 -13.80 -10.67
C ARG A 140 12.39 -13.60 -9.15
N TYR A 141 12.79 -12.43 -8.67
CA TYR A 141 12.82 -12.11 -7.24
C TYR A 141 11.47 -11.56 -6.78
N THR A 142 10.86 -10.70 -7.58
CA THR A 142 9.57 -10.09 -7.24
C THR A 142 8.44 -11.12 -7.22
N ILE A 143 8.50 -12.17 -8.08
CA ILE A 143 7.51 -13.25 -8.09
C ILE A 143 7.56 -14.13 -6.84
N VAL A 144 8.63 -14.07 -6.06
CA VAL A 144 8.75 -14.76 -4.77
C VAL A 144 8.33 -13.84 -3.62
N LEU A 145 8.82 -12.60 -3.61
CA LEU A 145 8.56 -11.65 -2.52
C LEU A 145 7.12 -11.15 -2.49
N ALA A 146 6.53 -10.86 -3.66
CA ALA A 146 5.19 -10.29 -3.72
C ALA A 146 4.08 -11.24 -3.23
N PRO A 147 4.08 -12.56 -3.52
CA PRO A 147 3.13 -13.49 -2.92
C PRO A 147 3.23 -13.57 -1.39
N ILE A 148 4.44 -13.53 -0.83
CA ILE A 148 4.64 -13.51 0.62
C ILE A 148 3.96 -12.26 1.21
N GLY A 149 4.22 -11.08 0.63
CA GLY A 149 3.55 -9.84 1.03
C GLY A 149 2.04 -9.88 0.85
N LEU A 150 1.54 -10.52 -0.22
CA LEU A 150 0.11 -10.69 -0.48
C LEU A 150 -0.57 -11.56 0.58
N VAL A 151 0.03 -12.67 0.98
CA VAL A 151 -0.50 -13.53 2.05
C VAL A 151 -0.62 -12.75 3.35
N VAL A 152 0.43 -11.99 3.72
CA VAL A 152 0.43 -11.16 4.93
C VAL A 152 -0.65 -10.06 4.84
N SER A 153 -0.79 -9.39 3.69
CA SER A 153 -1.79 -8.32 3.53
C SER A 153 -3.22 -8.87 3.52
N THR A 154 -3.44 -10.04 2.95
CA THR A 154 -4.74 -10.73 2.96
C THR A 154 -5.14 -11.11 4.39
N TYR A 155 -4.21 -11.72 5.15
CA TYR A 155 -4.46 -12.04 6.55
C TYR A 155 -4.74 -10.78 7.38
N HIS A 156 -3.96 -9.72 7.20
CA HIS A 156 -4.18 -8.43 7.87
C HIS A 156 -5.56 -7.85 7.54
N TYR A 157 -5.95 -7.85 6.26
CA TYR A 157 -7.26 -7.36 5.84
C TYR A 157 -8.42 -8.18 6.44
N LEU A 158 -8.25 -9.51 6.55
CA LEU A 158 -9.23 -10.35 7.21
C LEU A 158 -9.36 -10.03 8.71
N LEU A 159 -8.27 -9.70 9.41
CA LEU A 159 -8.32 -9.29 10.82
C LEU A 159 -9.05 -7.96 11.03
N GLU A 160 -8.98 -7.04 10.07
CA GLU A 160 -9.73 -5.78 10.13
C GLU A 160 -11.25 -5.97 10.06
N TRP A 161 -11.71 -7.08 9.46
CA TRP A 161 -13.12 -7.44 9.34
C TRP A 161 -13.57 -8.48 10.37
N PHE A 162 -12.68 -9.38 10.72
CA PHE A 162 -12.95 -10.51 11.63
C PHE A 162 -11.90 -10.55 12.74
N PRO A 163 -12.00 -9.68 13.77
CA PRO A 163 -11.02 -9.62 14.86
C PRO A 163 -10.82 -10.94 15.61
N THR A 164 -11.82 -11.83 15.57
CA THR A 164 -11.77 -13.15 16.21
C THR A 164 -10.74 -14.11 15.61
N LEU A 165 -10.23 -13.80 14.40
CA LEU A 165 -9.21 -14.59 13.72
C LEU A 165 -7.78 -14.28 14.21
N GLU A 166 -7.63 -13.37 15.17
CA GLU A 166 -6.31 -12.99 15.69
C GLU A 166 -5.69 -14.15 16.49
N ALA A 167 -4.55 -14.64 16.02
CA ALA A 167 -3.81 -15.76 16.59
C ALA A 167 -2.64 -15.30 17.49
N ASN A 168 -2.82 -14.27 18.31
CA ASN A 168 -1.78 -13.68 19.18
C ASN A 168 -0.50 -13.23 18.44
N VAL A 169 -0.63 -12.92 17.17
CA VAL A 169 0.49 -12.44 16.33
C VAL A 169 0.82 -10.99 16.64
N CYS A 170 -0.18 -10.21 17.03
CA CYS A 170 -0.09 -8.77 17.20
C CYS A 170 0.12 -8.37 18.66
N SER A 171 0.74 -7.21 18.90
CA SER A 171 0.94 -6.68 20.26
C SER A 171 -0.33 -5.99 20.77
N LEU A 172 -0.49 -5.93 22.10
CA LEU A 172 -1.59 -5.21 22.73
C LEU A 172 -1.47 -3.69 22.57
N ASP A 173 -0.25 -3.16 22.39
CA ASP A 173 0.00 -1.73 22.27
C ASP A 173 -0.49 -1.16 20.91
N VAL A 174 -0.30 -1.93 19.82
CA VAL A 174 -0.80 -1.57 18.48
C VAL A 174 -1.44 -2.82 17.87
N PRO A 175 -2.74 -3.05 18.12
CA PRO A 175 -3.42 -4.22 17.61
C PRO A 175 -3.56 -4.17 16.09
N CYS A 176 -3.40 -5.32 15.42
CA CYS A 176 -3.56 -5.40 13.96
C CYS A 176 -5.02 -5.29 13.51
N THR A 177 -5.96 -5.37 14.42
CA THR A 177 -7.38 -5.16 14.16
C THR A 177 -7.76 -3.67 14.12
N ALA A 178 -6.84 -2.78 14.52
CA ALA A 178 -7.07 -1.33 14.50
C ALA A 178 -7.01 -0.79 13.05
N VAL A 179 -8.11 -0.23 12.60
CA VAL A 179 -8.23 0.40 11.28
C VAL A 179 -8.04 1.90 11.43
N TRP A 180 -6.94 2.45 10.91
CA TRP A 180 -6.63 3.87 10.97
C TRP A 180 -7.56 4.74 10.13
N PHE A 181 -7.92 4.23 8.94
CA PHE A 181 -8.92 4.83 8.07
C PHE A 181 -9.53 3.76 7.15
N ARG A 182 -10.71 4.06 6.62
CA ARG A 182 -11.42 3.20 5.67
C ARG A 182 -12.08 4.06 4.60
N GLU A 183 -11.34 4.28 3.52
CA GLU A 183 -11.85 5.01 2.37
C GLU A 183 -12.82 4.16 1.56
N LEU A 184 -13.83 4.79 0.95
CA LEU A 184 -14.85 4.12 0.14
C LEU A 184 -15.55 2.94 0.86
N GLY A 185 -15.43 2.86 2.19
CA GLY A 185 -16.03 1.80 3.01
C GLY A 185 -15.25 0.48 3.09
N PHE A 186 -14.23 0.26 2.25
CA PHE A 186 -13.45 -0.99 2.22
C PHE A 186 -11.95 -0.82 1.97
N VAL A 187 -11.49 0.32 1.49
CA VAL A 187 -10.08 0.55 1.20
C VAL A 187 -9.34 0.95 2.47
N THR A 188 -8.49 0.07 2.95
CA THR A 188 -7.61 0.24 4.11
C THR A 188 -6.15 0.13 3.70
N PHE A 189 -5.22 0.34 4.62
CA PHE A 189 -3.79 0.11 4.35
C PHE A 189 -3.50 -1.33 3.92
N ALA A 190 -4.13 -2.32 4.56
CA ALA A 190 -3.94 -3.73 4.20
C ALA A 190 -4.45 -4.02 2.79
N PHE A 191 -5.61 -3.44 2.42
CA PHE A 191 -6.14 -3.55 1.05
C PHE A 191 -5.20 -2.92 0.01
N MET A 192 -4.69 -1.69 0.26
CA MET A 192 -3.79 -1.00 -0.67
C MET A 192 -2.48 -1.78 -0.87
N ALA A 193 -1.92 -2.36 0.19
CA ALA A 193 -0.74 -3.21 0.08
C ALA A 193 -1.04 -4.47 -0.74
N GLY A 194 -2.18 -5.13 -0.52
CA GLY A 194 -2.63 -6.29 -1.29
C GLY A 194 -2.80 -5.98 -2.77
N ALA A 195 -3.44 -4.86 -3.10
CA ALA A 195 -3.61 -4.39 -4.47
C ALA A 195 -2.26 -4.20 -5.18
N THR A 196 -1.29 -3.61 -4.49
CA THR A 196 0.06 -3.43 -5.02
C THR A 196 0.75 -4.77 -5.25
N PHE A 197 0.69 -5.72 -4.31
CA PHE A 197 1.30 -7.04 -4.48
C PHE A 197 0.68 -7.83 -5.63
N ILE A 198 -0.65 -7.81 -5.79
CA ILE A 198 -1.33 -8.45 -6.93
C ILE A 198 -0.81 -7.89 -8.25
N THR A 199 -0.68 -6.58 -8.35
CA THR A 199 -0.18 -5.93 -9.57
C THR A 199 1.27 -6.28 -9.84
N VAL A 200 2.14 -6.29 -8.82
CA VAL A 200 3.54 -6.73 -8.96
C VAL A 200 3.62 -8.17 -9.46
N ILE A 201 2.81 -9.08 -8.91
CA ILE A 201 2.76 -10.48 -9.38
C ILE A 201 2.35 -10.54 -10.85
N ALA A 202 1.28 -9.85 -11.24
CA ALA A 202 0.76 -9.87 -12.60
C ALA A 202 1.79 -9.34 -13.63
N VAL A 203 2.45 -8.23 -13.31
CA VAL A 203 3.48 -7.64 -14.19
C VAL A 203 4.73 -8.53 -14.23
N SER A 204 5.15 -9.09 -13.10
CA SER A 204 6.29 -10.02 -13.06
C SER A 204 6.05 -11.26 -13.91
N LEU A 205 4.83 -11.83 -13.84
CA LEU A 205 4.44 -12.96 -14.70
C LEU A 205 4.47 -12.60 -16.19
N ALA A 206 4.04 -11.38 -16.54
CA ALA A 206 4.07 -10.92 -17.93
C ALA A 206 5.51 -10.82 -18.46
N ILE A 207 6.45 -10.32 -17.64
CA ILE A 207 7.87 -10.23 -17.98
C ILE A 207 8.50 -11.63 -18.11
N LEU A 208 8.21 -12.54 -17.16
CA LEU A 208 8.80 -13.89 -17.18
C LEU A 208 8.35 -14.69 -18.41
N ARG A 209 7.06 -14.61 -18.79
CA ARG A 209 6.56 -15.29 -20.00
C ARG A 209 7.20 -14.76 -21.29
N GLU A 210 7.49 -13.45 -21.38
CA GLU A 210 8.24 -12.90 -22.51
C GLU A 210 9.63 -13.54 -22.60
N GLN A 211 10.35 -13.63 -21.46
CA GLN A 211 11.70 -14.22 -21.43
C GLN A 211 11.70 -15.70 -21.84
N GLU A 212 10.67 -16.48 -21.45
CA GLU A 212 10.54 -17.89 -21.84
C GLU A 212 10.32 -18.03 -23.35
N THR A 213 9.46 -17.18 -23.94
CA THR A 213 9.18 -17.20 -25.37
C THR A 213 10.42 -16.88 -26.20
N ASP A 214 11.18 -15.83 -25.79
CA ASP A 214 12.41 -15.43 -26.48
C ASP A 214 13.49 -16.53 -26.40
N SER A 215 13.59 -17.20 -25.25
CA SER A 215 14.54 -18.31 -25.06
C SER A 215 14.22 -19.52 -25.94
N THR A 216 12.94 -19.80 -26.12
CA THR A 216 12.48 -20.95 -26.94
C THR A 216 12.70 -20.68 -28.44
N SER A 217 12.49 -19.47 -28.90
CA SER A 217 12.70 -19.09 -30.31
C SER A 217 14.18 -19.18 -30.71
N THR A 218 15.08 -18.76 -29.84
CA THR A 218 16.55 -18.85 -30.09
C THR A 218 17.07 -20.27 -30.14
N LEU A 219 16.43 -21.20 -29.43
CA LEU A 219 16.81 -22.64 -29.47
C LEU A 219 16.33 -23.35 -30.74
N GLN A 220 15.28 -22.84 -31.41
CA GLN A 220 14.76 -23.40 -32.65
C GLN A 220 15.53 -22.94 -33.90
N GLU A 221 16.26 -21.83 -33.82
CA GLU A 221 17.08 -21.28 -34.91
C GLU A 221 18.49 -21.86 -34.98
N ASN A 222 18.95 -22.58 -33.98
CA ASN A 222 20.27 -23.24 -33.91
C ASN A 222 20.16 -24.74 -34.14
#